data_77a1005366101342dadc2a900b1b30a4
#
_entry.id   77a1005366101342dadc2a900b1b30a4
#
_cell.length_a   1.000
_cell.length_b   1.000
_cell.length_c   1.000
_cell.angle_alpha   90.00
_cell.angle_beta   90.00
_cell.angle_gamma   90.00
#
_symmetry.space_group_name_H-M   'P 1'
#
loop_
_entity.id
_entity.type
_entity.pdbx_description
1 polymer ?
#
loop_
_entity_poly.entity_id
_entity_poly.type
_entity_poly.pdbx_seq_one_letter_code
_entity_poly.pdbx_strand_id
1 'polypeptide(L)'
;LSPSNEKDPLPSRADALALVHEHVASESLRRHMYAVEAACRAYAGRFSEDLDTFGLAGLVHDFDYERFPEEHPLPGVALLRERGYPAEVVHAVEAHYAAKTGMEPESLLDRTLHACDEVTGLVTAAALVRPSRSIMDLEAKSVMKKFKDRAFAAGVDREEVQQAAAALGVDLREHVQFVIEAMRGIAGELGLDGGIS
;
A
#
# COMPACT_ATOMS: atom_id res chain seq x y z
N LEU A 1 16.41 39.01 -5.34
CA LEU A 1 16.91 37.70 -4.97
C LEU A 1 15.69 36.88 -4.52
N SER A 2 15.17 36.06 -5.40
CA SER A 2 14.11 35.08 -5.06
C SER A 2 14.73 33.97 -4.21
N PRO A 3 14.09 33.50 -3.13
CA PRO A 3 14.57 32.35 -2.41
C PRO A 3 14.55 31.15 -3.35
N SER A 4 15.68 30.45 -3.46
CA SER A 4 15.79 29.17 -4.12
C SER A 4 14.78 28.22 -3.47
N ASN A 5 13.86 27.71 -4.28
CA ASN A 5 12.89 26.67 -3.88
C ASN A 5 13.63 25.33 -3.81
N GLU A 6 14.59 25.22 -2.88
CA GLU A 6 15.14 23.92 -2.49
C GLU A 6 14.01 23.20 -1.74
N LYS A 7 13.40 22.24 -2.40
CA LYS A 7 12.50 21.29 -1.70
C LYS A 7 13.35 20.66 -0.59
N ASP A 8 12.86 20.67 0.64
CA ASP A 8 13.47 19.92 1.71
C ASP A 8 13.67 18.47 1.25
N PRO A 9 14.82 17.87 1.55
CA PRO A 9 15.07 16.51 1.09
C PRO A 9 13.99 15.56 1.62
N LEU A 10 13.49 14.69 0.75
CA LEU A 10 12.57 13.62 1.13
C LEU A 10 13.13 12.84 2.33
N PRO A 11 12.31 12.49 3.34
CA PRO A 11 12.72 11.50 4.33
C PRO A 11 13.19 10.24 3.63
N SER A 12 14.32 9.69 4.06
CA SER A 12 14.83 8.47 3.45
C SER A 12 13.91 7.28 3.75
N ARG A 13 13.97 6.23 2.91
CA ARG A 13 13.28 4.96 3.22
C ARG A 13 13.70 4.41 4.59
N ALA A 14 14.95 4.61 5.00
CA ALA A 14 15.44 4.17 6.30
C ALA A 14 14.75 4.92 7.46
N ASP A 15 14.54 6.23 7.32
CA ASP A 15 13.81 7.03 8.32
C ASP A 15 12.33 6.61 8.39
N ALA A 16 11.70 6.35 7.25
CA ALA A 16 10.33 5.85 7.18
C ALA A 16 10.19 4.45 7.80
N LEU A 17 11.13 3.54 7.57
CA LEU A 17 11.17 2.23 8.23
C LEU A 17 11.34 2.36 9.74
N ALA A 18 12.21 3.27 10.21
CA ALA A 18 12.37 3.53 11.64
C ALA A 18 11.06 4.02 12.26
N LEU A 19 10.33 4.93 11.60
CA LEU A 19 9.00 5.38 12.02
C LEU A 19 8.00 4.23 12.11
N VAL A 20 7.94 3.37 11.09
CA VAL A 20 7.08 2.19 11.08
C VAL A 20 7.41 1.26 12.24
N HIS A 21 8.69 0.95 12.45
CA HIS A 21 9.12 0.04 13.52
C HIS A 21 8.92 0.63 14.93
N GLU A 22 8.96 1.95 15.08
CA GLU A 22 8.64 2.65 16.33
C GLU A 22 7.15 2.52 16.69
N HIS A 23 6.25 2.53 15.70
CA HIS A 23 4.80 2.63 15.93
C HIS A 23 4.06 1.31 15.81
N VAL A 24 4.58 0.36 15.03
CA VAL A 24 3.93 -0.91 14.70
C VAL A 24 4.73 -2.08 15.25
N ALA A 25 4.17 -2.85 16.16
CA ALA A 25 4.74 -4.09 16.69
C ALA A 25 4.34 -5.30 15.83
N SER A 26 3.15 -5.26 15.24
CA SER A 26 2.59 -6.34 14.41
C SER A 26 3.41 -6.58 13.16
N GLU A 27 4.01 -7.77 13.06
CA GLU A 27 4.74 -8.19 11.87
C GLU A 27 3.82 -8.28 10.64
N SER A 28 2.57 -8.70 10.83
CA SER A 28 1.57 -8.78 9.77
C SER A 28 1.28 -7.39 9.17
N LEU A 29 1.11 -6.37 10.01
CA LEU A 29 0.87 -5.01 9.54
C LEU A 29 2.10 -4.41 8.87
N ARG A 30 3.31 -4.67 9.40
CA ARG A 30 4.56 -4.27 8.73
C ARG A 30 4.68 -4.89 7.34
N ARG A 31 4.40 -6.19 7.21
CA ARG A 31 4.43 -6.89 5.91
C ARG A 31 3.39 -6.34 4.94
N HIS A 32 2.21 -5.95 5.43
CA HIS A 32 1.22 -5.26 4.61
C HIS A 32 1.79 -3.95 4.05
N MET A 33 2.34 -3.09 4.89
CA MET A 33 2.94 -1.82 4.45
C MET A 33 4.10 -2.03 3.46
N TYR A 34 4.93 -3.05 3.64
CA TYR A 34 5.98 -3.40 2.66
C TYR A 34 5.39 -3.85 1.33
N ALA A 35 4.30 -4.61 1.35
CA ALA A 35 3.60 -5.02 0.13
C ALA A 35 3.02 -3.82 -0.63
N VAL A 36 2.40 -2.88 0.08
CA VAL A 36 1.86 -1.64 -0.50
C VAL A 36 3.00 -0.75 -1.02
N GLU A 37 4.11 -0.60 -0.29
CA GLU A 37 5.31 0.09 -0.78
C GLU A 37 5.78 -0.49 -2.11
N ALA A 38 5.95 -1.82 -2.19
CA ALA A 38 6.42 -2.49 -3.40
C ALA A 38 5.49 -2.26 -4.59
N ALA A 39 4.18 -2.35 -4.37
CA ALA A 39 3.18 -2.11 -5.40
C ALA A 39 3.18 -0.64 -5.87
N CYS A 40 3.24 0.33 -4.95
CA CYS A 40 3.33 1.75 -5.28
C CYS A 40 4.59 2.09 -6.06
N ARG A 41 5.76 1.57 -5.66
CA ARG A 41 7.02 1.73 -6.41
C ARG A 41 6.93 1.15 -7.83
N ALA A 42 6.32 -0.01 -7.99
CA ALA A 42 6.14 -0.62 -9.31
C ALA A 42 5.26 0.25 -10.21
N TYR A 43 4.18 0.82 -9.66
CA TYR A 43 3.32 1.75 -10.41
C TYR A 43 4.03 3.07 -10.72
N ALA A 44 4.83 3.62 -9.82
CA ALA A 44 5.66 4.79 -10.12
C ALA A 44 6.54 4.54 -11.34
N GLY A 45 7.20 3.38 -11.40
CA GLY A 45 7.99 2.99 -12.58
C GLY A 45 7.14 2.88 -13.85
N ARG A 46 5.93 2.31 -13.77
CA ARG A 46 5.01 2.19 -14.91
C ARG A 46 4.54 3.55 -15.44
N PHE A 47 4.33 4.51 -14.54
CA PHE A 47 3.84 5.84 -14.86
C PHE A 47 4.95 6.88 -15.11
N SER A 48 6.22 6.48 -14.96
CA SER A 48 7.39 7.37 -15.03
C SER A 48 7.37 8.49 -13.97
N GLU A 49 6.89 8.13 -12.78
CA GLU A 49 6.83 8.98 -11.59
C GLU A 49 8.00 8.68 -10.63
N ASP A 50 8.13 9.48 -9.57
CA ASP A 50 9.18 9.31 -8.57
C ASP A 50 8.93 8.08 -7.68
N LEU A 51 9.84 7.11 -7.74
CA LEU A 51 9.73 5.84 -7.01
C LEU A 51 9.77 6.04 -5.50
N ASP A 52 10.54 7.01 -5.02
CA ASP A 52 10.73 7.21 -3.58
C ASP A 52 9.50 7.88 -2.97
N THR A 53 8.93 8.86 -3.64
CA THR A 53 7.66 9.49 -3.21
C THR A 53 6.53 8.47 -3.13
N PHE A 54 6.33 7.65 -4.17
CA PHE A 54 5.28 6.63 -4.19
C PHE A 54 5.55 5.53 -3.15
N GLY A 55 6.81 5.11 -3.03
CA GLY A 55 7.21 4.12 -2.03
C GLY A 55 7.00 4.61 -0.61
N LEU A 56 7.34 5.87 -0.31
CA LEU A 56 7.12 6.46 1.02
C LEU A 56 5.63 6.46 1.38
N ALA A 57 4.76 6.88 0.48
CA ALA A 57 3.33 6.88 0.73
C ALA A 57 2.82 5.47 1.08
N GLY A 58 3.21 4.45 0.29
CA GLY A 58 2.85 3.06 0.56
C GLY A 58 3.42 2.52 1.86
N LEU A 59 4.67 2.91 2.21
CA LEU A 59 5.33 2.42 3.42
C LEU A 59 4.72 3.00 4.71
N VAL A 60 4.22 4.24 4.68
CA VAL A 60 3.77 4.92 5.92
C VAL A 60 2.25 5.06 6.03
N HIS A 61 1.45 4.53 5.09
CA HIS A 61 0.01 4.82 5.08
C HIS A 61 -0.72 4.37 6.35
N ASP A 62 -0.32 3.23 6.93
CA ASP A 62 -0.98 2.55 8.06
C ASP A 62 -0.16 2.55 9.37
N PHE A 63 0.94 3.32 9.47
CA PHE A 63 1.84 3.20 10.62
C PHE A 63 1.21 3.58 11.96
N ASP A 64 0.12 4.32 11.96
CA ASP A 64 -0.62 4.73 13.17
C ASP A 64 -1.79 3.78 13.51
N TYR A 65 -2.19 2.90 12.57
CA TYR A 65 -3.38 2.06 12.69
C TYR A 65 -3.39 1.17 13.96
N GLU A 66 -2.25 0.57 14.31
CA GLU A 66 -2.17 -0.30 15.49
C GLU A 66 -2.40 0.46 16.81
N ARG A 67 -1.97 1.72 16.86
CA ARG A 67 -2.10 2.57 18.05
C ARG A 67 -3.44 3.31 18.11
N PHE A 68 -3.97 3.67 16.97
CA PHE A 68 -5.16 4.53 16.84
C PHE A 68 -6.19 3.99 15.85
N PRO A 69 -6.66 2.72 15.99
CA PRO A 69 -7.52 2.10 14.99
C PRO A 69 -8.83 2.86 14.74
N GLU A 70 -9.36 3.55 15.76
CA GLU A 70 -10.60 4.31 15.65
C GLU A 70 -10.40 5.72 15.06
N GLU A 71 -9.17 6.24 15.08
CA GLU A 71 -8.85 7.62 14.68
C GLU A 71 -8.01 7.67 13.39
N HIS A 72 -7.48 6.50 13.00
CA HIS A 72 -6.70 6.34 11.78
C HIS A 72 -7.44 6.95 10.57
N PRO A 73 -6.75 7.65 9.66
CA PRO A 73 -5.32 7.94 9.62
C PRO A 73 -4.93 9.31 10.22
N LEU A 74 -5.85 9.99 10.91
CA LEU A 74 -5.67 11.40 11.32
C LEU A 74 -4.46 11.64 12.24
N PRO A 75 -4.17 10.80 13.26
CA PRO A 75 -2.97 10.97 14.08
C PRO A 75 -1.69 10.78 13.27
N GLY A 76 -1.67 9.81 12.36
CA GLY A 76 -0.57 9.56 11.45
C GLY A 76 -0.31 10.74 10.54
N VAL A 77 -1.33 11.26 9.90
CA VAL A 77 -1.27 12.46 9.05
C VAL A 77 -0.69 13.66 9.80
N ALA A 78 -1.13 13.90 11.04
CA ALA A 78 -0.59 14.98 11.86
C ALA A 78 0.91 14.81 12.13
N LEU A 79 1.34 13.59 12.49
CA LEU A 79 2.74 13.28 12.76
C LEU A 79 3.60 13.36 11.48
N LEU A 80 3.11 12.91 10.33
CA LEU A 80 3.83 13.05 9.07
C LEU A 80 4.07 14.51 8.69
N ARG A 81 3.08 15.39 8.91
CA ARG A 81 3.23 16.84 8.74
C ARG A 81 4.30 17.43 9.67
N GLU A 82 4.27 17.04 10.94
CA GLU A 82 5.27 17.46 11.94
C GLU A 82 6.69 17.00 11.58
N ARG A 83 6.82 15.79 11.03
CA ARG A 83 8.09 15.19 10.60
C ARG A 83 8.58 15.70 9.25
N GLY A 84 7.87 16.63 8.61
CA GLY A 84 8.28 17.25 7.35
C GLY A 84 8.14 16.35 6.11
N TYR A 85 7.22 15.38 6.15
CA TYR A 85 6.92 14.59 4.94
C TYR A 85 6.31 15.49 3.84
N PRO A 86 6.59 15.20 2.56
CA PRO A 86 6.03 15.97 1.46
C PRO A 86 4.51 16.06 1.50
N ALA A 87 3.97 17.22 1.16
CA ALA A 87 2.53 17.44 1.19
C ALA A 87 1.75 16.44 0.35
N GLU A 88 2.31 15.98 -0.78
CA GLU A 88 1.72 14.97 -1.65
C GLU A 88 1.65 13.59 -0.99
N VAL A 89 2.68 13.19 -0.23
CA VAL A 89 2.67 11.93 0.55
C VAL A 89 1.65 12.01 1.67
N VAL A 90 1.62 13.13 2.40
CA VAL A 90 0.67 13.35 3.48
C VAL A 90 -0.77 13.33 2.96
N HIS A 91 -1.01 13.96 1.81
CA HIS A 91 -2.32 13.97 1.17
C HIS A 91 -2.74 12.55 0.75
N ALA A 92 -1.85 11.78 0.15
CA ALA A 92 -2.15 10.40 -0.23
C ALA A 92 -2.51 9.53 0.98
N VAL A 93 -1.77 9.67 2.09
CA VAL A 93 -2.09 8.99 3.37
C VAL A 93 -3.42 9.47 3.94
N GLU A 94 -3.79 10.74 3.81
CA GLU A 94 -5.09 11.24 4.26
C GLU A 94 -6.24 10.73 3.37
N ALA A 95 -6.02 10.67 2.05
CA ALA A 95 -7.02 10.31 1.06
C ALA A 95 -7.24 8.79 0.91
N HIS A 96 -6.32 7.94 1.42
CA HIS A 96 -6.49 6.48 1.26
C HIS A 96 -7.70 5.95 2.05
N TYR A 97 -8.14 6.66 3.09
CA TYR A 97 -9.33 6.32 3.86
C TYR A 97 -10.37 7.45 3.81
N ALA A 98 -10.88 7.72 2.60
CA ALA A 98 -11.82 8.82 2.31
C ALA A 98 -13.10 8.74 3.17
N ALA A 99 -13.60 7.55 3.47
CA ALA A 99 -14.78 7.35 4.32
C ALA A 99 -14.61 7.95 5.74
N LYS A 100 -13.39 8.02 6.23
CA LYS A 100 -13.04 8.58 7.55
C LYS A 100 -12.68 10.06 7.46
N THR A 101 -11.88 10.43 6.49
CA THR A 101 -11.29 11.77 6.38
C THR A 101 -12.13 12.75 5.58
N GLY A 102 -13.00 12.25 4.71
CA GLY A 102 -13.71 13.03 3.71
C GLY A 102 -12.81 13.55 2.57
N MET A 103 -11.56 13.11 2.52
CA MET A 103 -10.58 13.48 1.49
C MET A 103 -10.58 12.43 0.38
N GLU A 104 -11.01 12.83 -0.81
CA GLU A 104 -11.05 11.92 -1.96
C GLU A 104 -9.68 11.81 -2.65
N PRO A 105 -9.32 10.66 -3.24
CA PRO A 105 -8.11 10.49 -4.03
C PRO A 105 -8.12 11.34 -5.31
N GLU A 106 -7.28 12.38 -5.40
CA GLU A 106 -7.26 13.33 -6.52
C GLU A 106 -6.03 13.14 -7.42
N SER A 107 -4.85 12.94 -6.83
CA SER A 107 -3.60 12.78 -7.57
C SER A 107 -3.41 11.35 -8.08
N LEU A 108 -2.44 11.16 -8.96
CA LEU A 108 -2.03 9.81 -9.40
C LEU A 108 -1.46 9.00 -8.22
N LEU A 109 -0.73 9.65 -7.31
CA LEU A 109 -0.21 9.04 -6.09
C LEU A 109 -1.34 8.54 -5.20
N ASP A 110 -2.34 9.39 -4.93
CA ASP A 110 -3.49 9.03 -4.09
C ASP A 110 -4.24 7.82 -4.64
N ARG A 111 -4.55 7.86 -5.96
CA ARG A 111 -5.25 6.75 -6.63
C ARG A 111 -4.41 5.47 -6.64
N THR A 112 -3.09 5.59 -6.77
CA THR A 112 -2.19 4.44 -6.74
C THR A 112 -2.17 3.81 -5.36
N LEU A 113 -2.00 4.61 -4.30
CA LEU A 113 -2.02 4.11 -2.93
C LEU A 113 -3.35 3.43 -2.62
N HIS A 114 -4.47 4.11 -2.86
CA HIS A 114 -5.81 3.59 -2.62
C HIS A 114 -6.09 2.29 -3.39
N ALA A 115 -5.65 2.17 -4.66
CA ALA A 115 -5.84 0.96 -5.44
C ALA A 115 -4.93 -0.20 -4.99
N CYS A 116 -3.74 0.07 -4.47
CA CYS A 116 -2.79 -0.96 -4.05
C CYS A 116 -3.09 -1.52 -2.66
N ASP A 117 -3.62 -0.72 -1.75
CA ASP A 117 -3.84 -1.07 -0.36
C ASP A 117 -4.68 -2.36 -0.21
N GLU A 118 -5.95 -2.32 -0.52
CA GLU A 118 -6.87 -3.46 -0.39
C GLU A 118 -6.45 -4.68 -1.24
N VAL A 119 -5.88 -4.44 -2.43
CA VAL A 119 -5.45 -5.53 -3.33
C VAL A 119 -4.27 -6.30 -2.77
N THR A 120 -3.32 -5.66 -2.10
CA THR A 120 -2.18 -6.35 -1.48
C THR A 120 -2.62 -7.30 -0.37
N GLY A 121 -3.59 -6.89 0.45
CA GLY A 121 -4.22 -7.75 1.45
C GLY A 121 -4.91 -8.98 0.84
N LEU A 122 -5.67 -8.78 -0.24
CA LEU A 122 -6.33 -9.86 -0.97
C LEU A 122 -5.33 -10.85 -1.58
N VAL A 123 -4.25 -10.35 -2.18
CA VAL A 123 -3.16 -11.18 -2.76
C VAL A 123 -2.45 -11.98 -1.66
N THR A 124 -2.12 -11.34 -0.55
CA THR A 124 -1.50 -11.99 0.62
C THR A 124 -2.38 -13.14 1.14
N ALA A 125 -3.67 -12.88 1.37
CA ALA A 125 -4.63 -13.89 1.81
C ALA A 125 -4.73 -15.05 0.80
N ALA A 126 -4.72 -14.73 -0.51
CA ALA A 126 -4.78 -15.76 -1.55
C ALA A 126 -3.50 -16.63 -1.59
N ALA A 127 -2.33 -16.05 -1.36
CA ALA A 127 -1.07 -16.80 -1.27
C ALA A 127 -1.05 -17.74 -0.05
N LEU A 128 -1.44 -17.24 1.12
CA LEU A 128 -1.39 -17.97 2.38
C LEU A 128 -2.31 -19.21 2.45
N VAL A 129 -3.41 -19.23 1.71
CA VAL A 129 -4.32 -20.40 1.67
C VAL A 129 -3.91 -21.44 0.62
N ARG A 130 -2.86 -21.21 -0.13
CA ARG A 130 -2.31 -22.20 -1.05
C ARG A 130 -1.54 -23.27 -0.29
N PRO A 131 -1.45 -24.52 -0.79
CA PRO A 131 -0.59 -25.54 -0.20
C PRO A 131 0.88 -25.11 -0.13
N SER A 132 1.37 -24.37 -1.13
CA SER A 132 2.72 -23.80 -1.19
C SER A 132 2.95 -22.66 -0.21
N ARG A 133 1.89 -21.99 0.24
CA ARG A 133 1.93 -20.72 0.97
C ARG A 133 2.84 -19.68 0.30
N SER A 134 2.93 -19.72 -1.02
CA SER A 134 3.86 -18.92 -1.81
C SER A 134 3.12 -18.04 -2.80
N ILE A 135 3.65 -16.82 -2.99
CA ILE A 135 3.22 -15.91 -4.04
C ILE A 135 3.88 -16.25 -5.38
N MET A 136 4.96 -17.06 -5.36
CA MET A 136 5.74 -17.36 -6.54
C MET A 136 4.97 -18.15 -7.60
N ASP A 137 4.02 -18.98 -7.18
CA ASP A 137 3.14 -19.78 -8.05
C ASP A 137 1.69 -19.24 -8.09
N LEU A 138 1.43 -18.05 -7.51
CA LEU A 138 0.13 -17.40 -7.50
C LEU A 138 -0.09 -16.61 -8.80
N GLU A 139 -1.23 -16.78 -9.44
CA GLU A 139 -1.64 -16.00 -10.61
C GLU A 139 -2.93 -15.23 -10.34
N ALA A 140 -3.13 -14.11 -11.04
CA ALA A 140 -4.33 -13.29 -10.93
C ALA A 140 -5.63 -14.09 -11.11
N LYS A 141 -5.65 -15.10 -11.99
CA LYS A 141 -6.82 -15.97 -12.18
C LYS A 141 -7.27 -16.63 -10.88
N SER A 142 -6.31 -17.06 -10.05
CA SER A 142 -6.61 -17.70 -8.76
C SER A 142 -7.16 -16.70 -7.74
N VAL A 143 -6.58 -15.50 -7.69
CA VAL A 143 -7.06 -14.40 -6.85
C VAL A 143 -8.48 -13.99 -7.26
N MET A 144 -8.71 -13.76 -8.55
CA MET A 144 -10.02 -13.37 -9.08
C MET A 144 -11.12 -14.43 -8.86
N LYS A 145 -10.75 -15.72 -8.81
CA LYS A 145 -11.69 -16.78 -8.41
C LYS A 145 -12.11 -16.61 -6.94
N LYS A 146 -11.14 -16.33 -6.05
CA LYS A 146 -11.41 -16.10 -4.62
C LYS A 146 -12.11 -14.76 -4.36
N PHE A 147 -11.84 -13.75 -5.17
CA PHE A 147 -12.50 -12.44 -5.11
C PHE A 147 -14.03 -12.53 -5.23
N LYS A 148 -14.54 -13.53 -5.94
CA LYS A 148 -15.99 -13.80 -6.07
C LYS A 148 -16.61 -14.44 -4.83
N ASP A 149 -15.81 -15.05 -3.98
CA ASP A 149 -16.25 -15.64 -2.72
C ASP A 149 -16.22 -14.59 -1.60
N ARG A 150 -17.39 -14.14 -1.18
CA ARG A 150 -17.52 -13.09 -0.15
C ARG A 150 -17.05 -13.53 1.24
N ALA A 151 -17.01 -14.85 1.50
CA ALA A 151 -16.49 -15.38 2.77
C ALA A 151 -14.95 -15.35 2.82
N PHE A 152 -14.29 -15.37 1.65
CA PHE A 152 -12.85 -15.27 1.57
C PHE A 152 -12.41 -13.80 1.76
N ALA A 153 -11.45 -13.54 2.67
CA ALA A 153 -10.98 -12.20 3.00
C ALA A 153 -12.18 -11.23 3.22
N ALA A 154 -13.04 -11.57 4.16
CA ALA A 154 -14.32 -10.88 4.36
C ALA A 154 -14.19 -9.39 4.74
N GLY A 155 -13.02 -8.97 5.24
CA GLY A 155 -12.71 -7.56 5.54
C GLY A 155 -12.42 -6.70 4.31
N VAL A 156 -12.14 -7.29 3.15
CA VAL A 156 -11.86 -6.55 1.91
C VAL A 156 -13.17 -6.11 1.26
N ASP A 157 -13.33 -4.82 1.03
CA ASP A 157 -14.46 -4.27 0.27
C ASP A 157 -14.24 -4.46 -1.25
N ARG A 158 -15.03 -5.35 -1.86
CA ARG A 158 -14.92 -5.70 -3.28
C ARG A 158 -15.35 -4.57 -4.21
N GLU A 159 -16.28 -3.76 -3.78
CA GLU A 159 -16.75 -2.62 -4.56
C GLU A 159 -15.70 -1.52 -4.56
N GLU A 160 -15.12 -1.23 -3.41
CA GLU A 160 -14.01 -0.29 -3.25
C GLU A 160 -12.80 -0.71 -4.10
N VAL A 161 -12.39 -1.98 -4.04
CA VAL A 161 -11.30 -2.52 -4.89
C VAL A 161 -11.57 -2.31 -6.39
N GLN A 162 -12.82 -2.52 -6.84
CA GLN A 162 -13.17 -2.34 -8.25
C GLN A 162 -13.17 -0.86 -8.64
N GLN A 163 -13.71 0.00 -7.78
CA GLN A 163 -13.75 1.44 -8.00
C GLN A 163 -12.35 2.05 -7.99
N ALA A 164 -11.49 1.64 -7.07
CA ALA A 164 -10.11 2.10 -6.98
C ALA A 164 -9.29 1.72 -8.22
N ALA A 165 -9.41 0.48 -8.70
CA ALA A 165 -8.76 0.06 -9.94
C ALA A 165 -9.27 0.87 -11.15
N ALA A 166 -10.57 1.11 -11.24
CA ALA A 166 -11.16 1.92 -12.31
C ALA A 166 -10.72 3.40 -12.24
N ALA A 167 -10.63 3.97 -11.04
CA ALA A 167 -10.14 5.34 -10.82
C ALA A 167 -8.66 5.50 -11.16
N LEU A 168 -7.85 4.45 -10.97
CA LEU A 168 -6.45 4.38 -11.42
C LEU A 168 -6.36 4.18 -12.95
N GLY A 169 -7.45 3.82 -13.62
CA GLY A 169 -7.48 3.60 -15.07
C GLY A 169 -6.95 2.24 -15.53
N VAL A 170 -7.03 1.21 -14.66
CA VAL A 170 -6.51 -0.13 -14.95
C VAL A 170 -7.62 -1.18 -14.87
N ASP A 171 -7.50 -2.26 -15.67
CA ASP A 171 -8.35 -3.44 -15.53
C ASP A 171 -8.01 -4.16 -14.21
N LEU A 172 -9.03 -4.55 -13.43
CA LEU A 172 -8.83 -5.16 -12.12
C LEU A 172 -7.97 -6.42 -12.17
N ARG A 173 -8.13 -7.28 -13.16
CA ARG A 173 -7.34 -8.51 -13.27
C ARG A 173 -5.88 -8.21 -13.61
N GLU A 174 -5.66 -7.23 -14.49
CA GLU A 174 -4.31 -6.75 -14.81
C GLU A 174 -3.67 -6.09 -13.60
N HIS A 175 -4.42 -5.30 -12.83
CA HIS A 175 -3.98 -4.70 -11.58
C HIS A 175 -3.54 -5.78 -10.57
N VAL A 176 -4.38 -6.78 -10.32
CA VAL A 176 -4.03 -7.91 -9.43
C VAL A 176 -2.76 -8.62 -9.89
N GLN A 177 -2.60 -8.87 -11.20
CA GLN A 177 -1.39 -9.51 -11.73
C GLN A 177 -0.16 -8.64 -11.52
N PHE A 178 -0.27 -7.34 -11.77
CA PHE A 178 0.81 -6.38 -11.58
C PHE A 178 1.26 -6.28 -10.13
N VAL A 179 0.31 -6.24 -9.19
CA VAL A 179 0.60 -6.25 -7.74
C VAL A 179 1.26 -7.56 -7.32
N ILE A 180 0.81 -8.72 -7.81
CA ILE A 180 1.48 -10.01 -7.56
C ILE A 180 2.96 -9.95 -7.99
N GLU A 181 3.24 -9.41 -9.17
CA GLU A 181 4.60 -9.31 -9.70
C GLU A 181 5.48 -8.37 -8.85
N ALA A 182 4.96 -7.24 -8.43
CA ALA A 182 5.64 -6.34 -7.52
C ALA A 182 5.98 -7.02 -6.18
N MET A 183 5.01 -7.69 -5.58
CA MET A 183 5.18 -8.39 -4.30
C MET A 183 6.13 -9.59 -4.38
N ARG A 184 6.23 -10.26 -5.53
CA ARG A 184 7.22 -11.34 -5.76
C ARG A 184 8.64 -10.87 -5.56
N GLY A 185 8.96 -9.63 -5.91
CA GLY A 185 10.29 -9.05 -5.74
C GLY A 185 10.78 -9.01 -4.29
N ILE A 186 9.85 -9.04 -3.33
CA ILE A 186 10.12 -9.00 -1.88
C ILE A 186 9.45 -10.18 -1.14
N ALA A 187 9.19 -11.29 -1.82
CA ALA A 187 8.44 -12.42 -1.26
C ALA A 187 8.99 -12.94 0.07
N GLY A 188 10.32 -12.94 0.24
CA GLY A 188 10.99 -13.32 1.48
C GLY A 188 10.67 -12.36 2.64
N GLU A 189 10.67 -11.05 2.41
CA GLU A 189 10.32 -10.04 3.42
C GLU A 189 8.86 -10.16 3.84
N LEU A 190 8.00 -10.55 2.90
CA LEU A 190 6.58 -10.77 3.14
C LEU A 190 6.27 -12.11 3.81
N GLY A 191 7.24 -13.05 3.87
CA GLY A 191 7.01 -14.42 4.31
C GLY A 191 6.11 -15.22 3.35
N LEU A 192 6.17 -14.90 2.06
CA LEU A 192 5.36 -15.49 1.00
C LEU A 192 6.20 -16.22 -0.06
N ASP A 193 7.41 -16.60 0.27
CA ASP A 193 8.34 -17.35 -0.61
C ASP A 193 8.12 -18.85 -0.61
N GLY A 194 7.24 -19.35 0.26
CA GLY A 194 7.00 -20.81 0.44
C GLY A 194 8.03 -21.49 1.32
N GLY A 195 8.88 -20.73 2.00
CA GLY A 195 9.82 -21.29 2.99
C GLY A 195 9.07 -22.00 4.11
N ILE A 196 9.49 -23.20 4.44
CA ILE A 196 8.99 -23.95 5.60
C ILE A 196 9.61 -23.27 6.83
N SER A 197 8.79 -22.60 7.62
CA SER A 197 9.18 -22.11 8.95
C SER A 197 9.39 -23.27 9.90
#